data_3da931153e2f9039ef1101a393b237a4
#
_entry.id   3da931153e2f9039ef1101a393b237a4
#
_cell.length_a   1.000
_cell.length_b   1.000
_cell.length_c   1.000
_cell.angle_alpha   90.00
_cell.angle_beta   90.00
_cell.angle_gamma   90.00
#
_symmetry.space_group_name_H-M   'P 1'
#
loop_
_entity.id
_entity.type
_entity.pdbx_description
1 polymer ?
#
loop_
_entity_poly.entity_id
_entity_poly.type
_entity_poly.pdbx_seq_one_letter_code
_entity_poly.pdbx_strand_id
1 'polypeptide(L)' 'MIEFYNVRKKEKVQKDESEVTTVKYEKVTKTGKKVTRYGLKSIDDGTKLTKFCSKEVYEQLGGE' A
#
# COMPACT_ATOMS: atom_id res chain seq x y z
N MET A 1 -7.95 2.18 -11.21
CA MET A 1 -8.17 2.78 -9.88
C MET A 1 -7.92 1.75 -8.78
N ILE A 2 -7.47 2.21 -7.66
CA ILE A 2 -7.08 1.33 -6.55
C ILE A 2 -8.07 1.52 -5.40
N GLU A 3 -8.59 0.42 -4.89
CA GLU A 3 -9.54 0.43 -3.80
C GLU A 3 -8.80 0.38 -2.46
N PHE A 4 -9.12 1.32 -1.59
CA PHE A 4 -8.67 1.34 -0.21
C PHE A 4 -9.88 1.28 0.72
N TYR A 5 -9.65 0.82 1.95
CA TYR A 5 -10.67 0.85 2.97
C TYR A 5 -10.35 1.95 3.99
N ASN A 6 -11.27 2.89 4.13
CA ASN A 6 -11.13 3.98 5.10
C ASN A 6 -11.80 3.56 6.41
N VAL A 7 -10.98 3.21 7.40
CA VAL A 7 -11.48 2.73 8.70
C VAL A 7 -12.21 3.80 9.50
N ARG A 8 -11.88 5.07 9.24
CA ARG A 8 -12.55 6.19 9.92
C ARG A 8 -13.98 6.36 9.45
N LYS A 9 -14.17 6.28 8.13
CA LYS A 9 -15.48 6.41 7.52
C LYS A 9 -16.21 5.08 7.39
N LYS A 10 -15.50 3.97 7.64
CA LYS A 10 -16.00 2.61 7.50
C LYS A 10 -16.58 2.35 6.11
N GLU A 11 -15.90 2.85 5.10
CA GLU A 11 -16.33 2.68 3.71
C GLU A 11 -15.14 2.46 2.80
N LYS A 12 -15.40 1.91 1.63
CA LYS A 12 -14.37 1.71 0.60
C LYS A 12 -14.19 2.98 -0.19
N VAL A 13 -12.94 3.31 -0.47
CA VAL A 13 -12.57 4.51 -1.23
C VAL A 13 -11.72 4.08 -2.41
N GLN A 14 -11.99 4.68 -3.57
CA GLN A 14 -11.18 4.44 -4.75
C GLN A 14 -10.26 5.63 -4.98
N LYS A 15 -9.00 5.34 -5.23
CA LYS A 15 -7.98 6.35 -5.50
C LYS A 15 -7.35 6.12 -6.85
N ASP A 16 -7.00 7.22 -7.52
CA ASP A 16 -6.27 7.17 -8.78
C ASP A 16 -4.83 6.73 -8.50
N GLU A 17 -4.25 6.05 -9.49
CA GLU A 17 -2.85 5.61 -9.38
C GLU A 17 -1.89 6.76 -9.13
N SER A 18 -2.19 7.94 -9.65
CA SER A 18 -1.38 9.13 -9.44
C SER A 18 -1.41 9.64 -8.00
N GLU A 19 -2.43 9.27 -7.23
CA GLU A 19 -2.59 9.67 -5.84
C GLU A 19 -2.04 8.63 -4.87
N VAL A 20 -1.55 7.52 -5.39
CA VAL A 20 -1.06 6.40 -4.59
C VAL A 20 0.46 6.37 -4.63
N THR A 21 1.06 6.20 -3.45
CA THR A 21 2.51 6.05 -3.31
C THR A 21 2.83 4.60 -2.98
N THR A 22 3.75 4.03 -3.74
CA THR A 22 4.22 2.68 -3.47
C THR A 22 5.28 2.70 -2.38
N VAL A 23 5.25 1.72 -1.50
CA VAL A 23 6.24 1.58 -0.43
C VAL A 23 6.74 0.16 -0.35
N LYS A 24 7.98 0.01 0.05
CA LYS A 24 8.61 -1.29 0.21
C LYS A 24 9.06 -1.43 1.65
N TYR A 25 8.68 -2.53 2.28
CA TYR A 25 9.09 -2.84 3.63
C TYR A 25 9.99 -4.07 3.62
N GLU A 26 11.12 -3.97 4.30
CA GLU A 26 11.98 -5.11 4.52
C GLU A 26 12.02 -5.40 6.02
N LYS A 27 11.78 -6.65 6.37
CA LYS A 27 11.78 -7.08 7.76
C LYS A 27 12.59 -8.35 7.90
N VAL A 28 13.44 -8.39 8.92
CA VAL A 28 14.19 -9.60 9.26
C VAL A 28 13.47 -10.29 10.40
N THR A 29 13.15 -11.56 10.21
CA THR A 29 12.49 -12.37 11.25
C THR A 29 13.52 -12.86 12.26
N LYS A 30 13.04 -13.37 13.39
CA LYS A 30 13.91 -13.93 14.44
C LYS A 30 14.77 -15.09 13.95
N THR A 31 14.33 -15.76 12.88
CA THR A 31 15.07 -16.87 12.30
C THR A 31 16.10 -16.43 11.24
N GLY A 32 16.25 -15.12 11.07
CA GLY A 32 17.19 -14.58 10.11
C GLY A 32 16.70 -14.52 8.66
N LYS A 33 15.42 -14.79 8.44
CA LYS A 33 14.86 -14.70 7.10
C LYS A 33 14.45 -13.27 6.78
N LYS A 34 14.82 -12.81 5.60
CA LYS A 34 14.38 -11.51 5.11
C LYS A 34 13.01 -11.65 4.46
N VAL A 35 12.07 -10.88 4.92
CA VAL A 35 10.74 -10.83 4.32
C VAL A 35 10.54 -9.45 3.72
N THR A 36 10.23 -9.40 2.44
CA THR A 36 9.94 -8.16 1.73
C THR A 36 8.44 -8.06 1.52
N ARG A 37 7.88 -6.93 1.91
CA ARG A 37 6.46 -6.66 1.69
C ARG A 37 6.29 -5.37 0.92
N TYR A 38 5.32 -5.36 0.05
CA TYR A 38 5.00 -4.20 -0.76
C TYR A 38 3.66 -3.63 -0.31
N GLY A 39 3.56 -2.32 -0.31
CA GLY A 39 2.36 -1.65 0.12
C GLY A 39 2.06 -0.42 -0.70
N LEU A 40 0.85 0.07 -0.54
CA LEU A 40 0.38 1.28 -1.18
C LEU A 40 -0.11 2.23 -0.11
N LYS A 41 0.20 3.51 -0.27
CA LYS A 41 -0.25 4.56 0.64
C LYS A 41 -0.99 5.63 -0.12
N SER A 42 -2.04 6.15 0.48
CA SER A 42 -2.77 7.28 -0.07
C SER A 42 -3.36 8.11 1.08
N ILE A 43 -3.94 9.24 0.73
CA ILE A 43 -4.60 10.10 1.70
C ILE A 43 -6.03 10.36 1.20
N ASP A 44 -6.99 10.18 2.08
CA ASP A 44 -8.39 10.48 1.81
C ASP A 44 -8.94 11.34 2.94
N ASP A 45 -9.32 12.57 2.61
CA ASP A 45 -9.89 13.53 3.55
C ASP A 45 -9.05 13.65 4.84
N GLY A 46 -7.73 13.76 4.66
CA GLY A 46 -6.79 13.86 5.77
C GLY A 46 -6.51 12.54 6.48
N THR A 47 -7.11 11.45 6.05
CA THR A 47 -6.89 10.13 6.63
C THR A 47 -5.88 9.35 5.80
N LYS A 48 -4.85 8.86 6.45
CA LYS A 48 -3.84 8.04 5.78
C LYS A 48 -4.38 6.64 5.53
N LEU A 49 -4.32 6.22 4.28
CA LEU A 49 -4.74 4.89 3.86
C LEU A 49 -3.51 4.04 3.57
N THR A 50 -3.54 2.79 3.97
CA THR A 50 -2.46 1.85 3.72
C THR A 50 -3.05 0.53 3.25
N LYS A 51 -2.47 -0.03 2.20
CA LYS A 51 -2.90 -1.31 1.66
C LYS A 51 -1.67 -2.12 1.26
N PHE A 52 -1.63 -3.38 1.66
CA PHE A 52 -0.58 -4.27 1.19
C PHE A 52 -0.95 -4.82 -0.19
N CYS A 53 0.05 -4.99 -1.02
CA CYS A 53 -0.13 -5.49 -2.37
C CYS A 53 0.95 -6.51 -2.71
N SER A 54 0.78 -7.19 -3.85
CA SER A 54 1.79 -8.10 -4.36
C SER A 54 2.87 -7.32 -5.11
N LYS A 55 3.98 -7.99 -5.38
CA LYS A 55 5.07 -7.41 -6.15
C LYS A 55 4.60 -6.94 -7.54
N GLU A 56 3.71 -7.70 -8.16
CA GLU A 56 3.18 -7.35 -9.48
C GLU A 56 2.46 -6.00 -9.46
N VAL A 57 1.60 -5.79 -8.48
CA VAL A 57 0.87 -4.53 -8.35
C VAL A 57 1.85 -3.40 -8.04
N TYR A 58 2.82 -3.66 -7.19
CA TYR A 58 3.86 -2.68 -6.85
C TYR A 58 4.62 -2.21 -8.09
N GLU A 59 5.02 -3.14 -8.94
CA GLU A 59 5.75 -2.83 -10.17
C GLU A 59 4.87 -2.12 -11.20
N GLN A 60 3.60 -2.50 -11.30
CA GLN A 60 2.66 -1.85 -12.21
C GLN A 60 2.42 -0.39 -11.88
N LEU A 61 2.53 -0.04 -10.61
CA LEU A 61 2.32 1.33 -10.14
C LEU A 61 3.62 2.14 -10.11
N GLY A 62 4.66 1.64 -10.74
CA GLY A 62 5.92 2.37 -10.86
C GLY A 62 6.86 2.19 -9.67
N GLY A 63 6.63 1.18 -8.83
CA GLY A 63 7.54 0.84 -7.76
C GLY A 63 8.84 0.24 -8.29
N GLU A 64 9.93 0.54 -7.65
CA GLU A 64 11.24 0.02 -8.01
C GLU A 64 11.76 -1.02 -7.04
#